data_36bccaeda823ce19046e5db366a384c0
#
_entry.id   36bccaeda823ce19046e5db366a384c0
#
_cell.length_a   1.000
_cell.length_b   1.000
_cell.length_c   1.000
_cell.angle_alpha   90.00
_cell.angle_beta   90.00
_cell.angle_gamma   90.00
#
_symmetry.space_group_name_H-M   'P 1'
#
loop_
_entity.id
_entity.type
_entity.pdbx_description
1 polymer ?
#
loop_
_entity_poly.entity_id
_entity_poly.type
_entity_poly.pdbx_seq_one_letter_code
_entity_poly.pdbx_strand_id
1 'polypeptide(L)'
;MITLEYSSHFLNSRKKYLKNNSVKVEKVIKALTFFVKNPNHPSLKVEKLVNSSVWTIRIDKGDRMFFVWKDKNTALFLDIGKHDKYRNF
;
A
#
# COMPACT_ATOMS: atom_id res chain seq x y z
N MET A 1 -4.42 -2.37 16.62
CA MET A 1 -4.90 -2.47 15.23
C MET A 1 -4.59 -1.18 14.48
N ILE A 2 -4.15 -1.28 13.24
CA ILE A 2 -3.74 -0.12 12.45
C ILE A 2 -4.97 0.57 11.85
N THR A 3 -4.99 1.90 11.93
CA THR A 3 -6.01 2.72 11.26
C THR A 3 -5.50 3.09 9.87
N LEU A 4 -6.36 2.93 8.87
CA LEU A 4 -6.03 3.22 7.47
C LEU A 4 -6.65 4.56 7.07
N GLU A 5 -5.86 5.42 6.45
CA GLU A 5 -6.31 6.65 5.80
C GLU A 5 -5.86 6.65 4.35
N TYR A 6 -6.57 7.36 3.50
CA TYR A 6 -6.30 7.38 2.07
C TYR A 6 -6.26 8.81 1.55
N SER A 7 -5.19 9.17 0.83
CA SER A 7 -5.11 10.44 0.13
C SER A 7 -6.07 10.43 -1.07
N SER A 8 -6.42 11.63 -1.55
CA SER A 8 -7.22 11.76 -2.78
C SER A 8 -6.52 11.09 -3.96
N HIS A 9 -5.20 11.28 -4.06
CA HIS A 9 -4.41 10.64 -5.11
C HIS A 9 -4.49 9.12 -5.04
N PHE A 10 -4.38 8.55 -3.82
CA PHE A 10 -4.50 7.11 -3.65
C PHE A 10 -5.85 6.59 -4.13
N LEU A 11 -6.94 7.27 -3.76
CA LEU A 11 -8.28 6.85 -4.15
C LEU A 11 -8.45 6.84 -5.67
N ASN A 12 -7.92 7.85 -6.36
CA ASN A 12 -7.95 7.90 -7.82
C ASN A 12 -7.08 6.81 -8.45
N SER A 13 -5.89 6.61 -7.94
CA SER A 13 -4.96 5.58 -8.41
C SER A 13 -5.54 4.18 -8.19
N ARG A 14 -6.15 3.94 -7.02
CA ARG A 14 -6.77 2.66 -6.70
C ARG A 14 -7.91 2.34 -7.67
N LYS A 15 -8.75 3.33 -7.97
CA LYS A 15 -9.85 3.14 -8.93
C LYS A 15 -9.33 2.66 -10.27
N LYS A 16 -8.28 3.29 -10.78
CA LYS A 16 -7.67 2.90 -12.05
C LYS A 16 -7.02 1.52 -11.96
N TYR A 17 -6.31 1.26 -10.88
CA TYR A 17 -5.59 0.00 -10.68
C TYR A 17 -6.54 -1.19 -10.61
N LEU A 18 -7.69 -1.03 -9.95
CA LEU A 18 -8.65 -2.12 -9.73
C LEU A 18 -9.67 -2.27 -10.85
N LYS A 19 -9.72 -1.34 -11.81
CA LYS A 19 -10.75 -1.32 -12.85
C LYS A 19 -10.82 -2.65 -13.59
N ASN A 20 -12.02 -3.27 -13.59
CA ASN A 20 -12.31 -4.50 -14.30
C ASN A 20 -11.35 -5.66 -13.96
N ASN A 21 -10.84 -5.71 -12.73
CA ASN A 21 -9.91 -6.75 -12.34
C ASN A 21 -10.20 -7.27 -10.92
N SER A 22 -11.06 -8.32 -10.86
CA SER A 22 -11.45 -8.92 -9.59
C SER A 22 -10.28 -9.58 -8.85
N VAL A 23 -9.29 -10.09 -9.57
CA VAL A 23 -8.11 -10.71 -8.96
C VAL A 23 -7.29 -9.66 -8.20
N LYS A 24 -7.10 -8.48 -8.80
CA LYS A 24 -6.41 -7.38 -8.13
C LYS A 24 -7.18 -6.89 -6.90
N VAL A 25 -8.51 -6.82 -6.99
CA VAL A 25 -9.34 -6.44 -5.84
C VAL A 25 -9.10 -7.39 -4.67
N GLU A 26 -9.13 -8.69 -4.91
CA GLU A 26 -8.89 -9.69 -3.87
C GLU A 26 -7.51 -9.55 -3.24
N LYS A 27 -6.48 -9.32 -4.05
CA LYS A 27 -5.10 -9.16 -3.56
C LYS A 27 -4.94 -7.92 -2.69
N VAL A 28 -5.58 -6.81 -3.07
CA VAL A 28 -5.54 -5.57 -2.28
C VAL A 28 -6.25 -5.76 -0.95
N ILE A 29 -7.44 -6.37 -0.97
CA ILE A 29 -8.20 -6.64 0.26
C ILE A 29 -7.38 -7.53 1.20
N LYS A 30 -6.78 -8.58 0.67
CA LYS A 30 -5.96 -9.50 1.46
C LYS A 30 -4.77 -8.78 2.10
N ALA A 31 -4.05 -7.96 1.32
CA ALA A 31 -2.90 -7.22 1.82
C ALA A 31 -3.31 -6.25 2.93
N LEU A 32 -4.38 -5.49 2.74
CA LEU A 32 -4.85 -4.54 3.75
C LEU A 32 -5.36 -5.26 5.01
N THR A 33 -6.01 -6.40 4.84
CA THR A 33 -6.49 -7.21 5.98
C THR A 33 -5.32 -7.68 6.85
N PHE A 34 -4.25 -8.18 6.23
CA PHE A 34 -3.04 -8.57 6.95
C PHE A 34 -2.38 -7.37 7.62
N PHE A 35 -2.27 -6.27 6.88
CA PHE A 35 -1.59 -5.07 7.37
C PHE A 35 -2.26 -4.49 8.62
N VAL A 36 -3.59 -4.43 8.64
CA VAL A 36 -4.34 -3.91 9.79
C VAL A 36 -4.07 -4.73 11.05
N LYS A 37 -3.99 -6.04 10.91
CA LYS A 37 -3.78 -6.95 12.03
C LYS A 37 -2.31 -7.04 12.46
N ASN A 38 -1.41 -7.04 11.49
CA ASN A 38 0.03 -7.18 11.74
C ASN A 38 0.82 -6.56 10.59
N PRO A 39 1.23 -5.29 10.72
CA PRO A 39 1.97 -4.64 9.63
C PRO A 39 3.33 -5.29 9.35
N ASN A 40 3.80 -6.15 10.24
CA ASN A 40 5.06 -6.89 10.04
C ASN A 40 4.85 -8.28 9.45
N HIS A 41 3.64 -8.59 8.96
CA HIS A 41 3.35 -9.88 8.36
C HIS A 41 4.34 -10.15 7.21
N PRO A 42 5.02 -11.32 7.18
CA PRO A 42 6.07 -11.58 6.18
C PRO A 42 5.65 -11.43 4.72
N SER A 43 4.41 -11.82 4.39
CA SER A 43 3.92 -11.75 3.01
C SER A 43 3.78 -10.32 2.49
N LEU A 44 3.72 -9.31 3.37
CA LEU A 44 3.58 -7.91 3.00
C LEU A 44 4.89 -7.29 2.52
N LYS A 45 6.04 -7.86 2.90
CA LYS A 45 7.35 -7.33 2.53
C LYS A 45 7.44 -5.83 2.80
N VAL A 46 7.04 -5.40 3.99
CA VAL A 46 7.05 -3.98 4.35
C VAL A 46 8.47 -3.44 4.32
N GLU A 47 8.68 -2.37 3.55
CA GLU A 47 9.99 -1.76 3.38
C GLU A 47 9.88 -0.25 3.35
N LYS A 48 10.89 0.42 3.92
CA LYS A 48 11.01 1.87 3.81
C LYS A 48 11.86 2.22 2.60
N LEU A 49 11.40 3.18 1.80
CA LEU A 49 12.18 3.66 0.66
C LEU A 49 13.39 4.46 1.15
N VAL A 50 14.53 4.27 0.47
CA VAL A 50 15.79 4.94 0.80
C VAL A 50 15.61 6.45 0.69
N ASN A 51 16.10 7.17 1.71
CA ASN A 51 16.05 8.65 1.77
C ASN A 51 14.63 9.23 1.69
N SER A 52 13.66 8.50 2.24
CA SER A 52 12.25 8.89 2.17
C SER A 52 11.53 8.49 3.46
N SER A 53 10.41 9.15 3.76
CA SER A 53 9.49 8.72 4.81
C SER A 53 8.45 7.74 4.29
N VAL A 54 8.50 7.39 3.01
CA VAL A 54 7.52 6.54 2.38
C VAL A 54 7.89 5.07 2.55
N TRP A 55 6.87 4.27 2.87
CA TRP A 55 6.95 2.82 3.02
C TRP A 55 6.12 2.13 1.95
N THR A 56 6.44 0.87 1.69
CA THR A 56 5.67 0.06 0.73
C THR A 56 5.20 -1.22 1.38
N ILE A 57 4.04 -1.70 0.92
CA ILE A 57 3.62 -3.08 1.17
C ILE A 57 3.37 -3.77 -0.17
N ARG A 58 3.72 -5.05 -0.21
CA ARG A 58 3.58 -5.86 -1.40
C ARG A 58 2.13 -6.29 -1.60
N ILE A 59 1.60 -6.10 -2.81
CA ILE A 59 0.31 -6.64 -3.22
C ILE A 59 0.53 -7.98 -3.91
N ASP A 60 1.44 -7.98 -4.88
CA ASP A 60 1.90 -9.17 -5.58
C ASP A 60 3.34 -8.93 -6.07
N LYS A 61 3.83 -9.81 -6.94
CA LYS A 61 5.23 -9.82 -7.37
C LYS A 61 5.71 -8.46 -7.90
N GLY A 62 4.89 -7.74 -8.65
CA GLY A 62 5.30 -6.49 -9.29
C GLY A 62 4.63 -5.24 -8.75
N ASP A 63 3.64 -5.39 -7.89
CA ASP A 63 2.80 -4.27 -7.48
C ASP A 63 2.90 -4.00 -5.99
N ARG A 64 2.78 -2.71 -5.64
CA ARG A 64 2.93 -2.21 -4.26
C ARG A 64 1.88 -1.16 -3.95
N MET A 65 1.61 -0.98 -2.64
CA MET A 65 0.95 0.21 -2.12
C MET A 65 1.99 1.02 -1.36
N PHE A 66 1.90 2.35 -1.48
CA PHE A 66 2.86 3.30 -0.91
C PHE A 66 2.16 4.10 0.18
N PHE A 67 2.78 4.21 1.35
CA PHE A 67 2.16 4.88 2.48
C PHE A 67 3.20 5.57 3.37
N VAL A 68 2.72 6.48 4.22
CA VAL A 68 3.51 7.06 5.29
C VAL A 68 2.83 6.79 6.62
N TRP A 69 3.62 6.64 7.68
CA TRP A 69 3.08 6.56 9.03
C TRP A 69 2.79 7.99 9.52
N LYS A 70 1.52 8.28 9.87
CA LYS A 70 1.16 9.54 10.51
C LYS A 70 1.51 9.50 11.99
N ASP A 71 1.33 8.34 12.59
CA ASP A 71 1.76 8.01 13.94
C ASP A 71 1.97 6.49 13.99
N LYS A 72 2.26 5.95 15.18
CA LYS A 72 2.58 4.53 15.30
C LYS A 72 1.43 3.58 14.94
N ASN A 73 0.20 4.10 14.89
CA ASN A 73 -0.99 3.28 14.64
C ASN A 73 -1.81 3.70 13.42
N THR A 74 -1.37 4.73 12.70
CA THR A 74 -2.13 5.27 11.56
C THR A 74 -1.25 5.37 10.33
N ALA A 75 -1.68 4.69 9.26
CA ALA A 75 -0.99 4.70 7.97
C ALA A 75 -1.82 5.48 6.95
N LEU A 76 -1.20 6.46 6.30
CA LEU A 76 -1.82 7.22 5.22
C LEU A 76 -1.30 6.69 3.89
N PHE A 77 -2.19 6.11 3.09
CA PHE A 77 -1.84 5.55 1.79
C PHE A 77 -1.83 6.64 0.72
N LEU A 78 -0.75 6.66 -0.07
CA LEU A 78 -0.47 7.74 -1.01
C LEU A 78 -0.64 7.32 -2.47
N ASP A 79 -0.29 6.08 -2.80
CA ASP A 79 -0.33 5.61 -4.19
C ASP A 79 -0.38 4.08 -4.23
N ILE A 80 -0.74 3.54 -5.39
CA ILE A 80 -0.83 2.11 -5.64
C ILE A 80 -0.46 1.85 -7.10
N GLY A 81 0.28 0.80 -7.36
CA GLY A 81 0.63 0.41 -8.71
C GLY A 81 1.95 -0.33 -8.75
N LYS A 82 2.65 -0.20 -9.87
CA LYS A 82 3.89 -0.93 -10.08
C LYS A 82 5.00 -0.48 -9.13
N HIS A 83 5.88 -1.41 -8.80
CA HIS A 83 7.00 -1.19 -7.89
C HIS A 83 7.83 0.03 -8.26
N ASP A 84 8.04 0.30 -9.53
CA ASP A 84 8.88 1.41 -9.99
C ASP A 84 8.27 2.80 -9.72
N LYS A 85 7.03 2.88 -9.25
CA LYS A 85 6.47 4.14 -8.76
C LYS A 85 7.27 4.72 -7.58
N TYR A 86 8.16 3.93 -6.96
CA TYR A 86 9.03 4.45 -5.90
C TYR A 86 9.81 5.69 -6.36
N ARG A 87 10.04 5.84 -7.67
CA ARG A 87 10.77 6.97 -8.24
C ARG A 87 10.04 8.30 -8.07
N ASN A 88 8.76 8.27 -7.73
CA ASN A 88 7.95 9.48 -7.52
C ASN A 88 8.08 10.03 -6.09
N PHE A 89 8.86 9.39 -5.25
CA PHE A 89 8.97 9.75 -3.84
C PHE A 89 10.38 10.13 -3.41
#